data_600a446b93772e045a8f3f83c3c01b2d
#
_entry.id   600a446b93772e045a8f3f83c3c01b2d
#
_cell.length_a   1.000
_cell.length_b   1.000
_cell.length_c   1.000
_cell.angle_alpha   90.00
_cell.angle_beta   90.00
_cell.angle_gamma   90.00
#
_symmetry.space_group_name_H-M   'P 1'
#
loop_
_entity.id
_entity.type
_entity.pdbx_description
1 polymer ?
#
loop_
_entity_poly.entity_id
_entity_poly.type
_entity_poly.pdbx_seq_one_letter_code
_entity_poly.pdbx_strand_id
1 'polypeptide(L)'
;MSRPTCVGWASRRNPDGGYDKKNQAADVAGVLDALGVRTADLVTHDIGIMVGYAVAATDRERVSRWVAIDAPLPGIGPWDQITQDPTMWHFGFGGQDMERLVAARVRIYLDRFWNELSRDPKRFDEAKRQHYAALYAQPGAMRAGFAQFLAFSQDAADNRALLAQGKLQMPVLAFGGEATFGPLIGEVIRCVADYVEDAVIPDCGHWITEEQPQATTDLVVDFLRRAR
;
A
#
# COMPACT_ATOMS: atom_id res chain seq x y z
N MET A 1 -13.48 8.38 -15.31
CA MET A 1 -12.65 7.42 -14.56
C MET A 1 -13.25 7.27 -13.18
N SER A 2 -13.79 6.10 -12.85
CA SER A 2 -14.23 5.80 -11.49
C SER A 2 -13.01 5.55 -10.62
N ARG A 3 -12.95 6.19 -9.45
CA ARG A 3 -11.94 5.91 -8.44
C ARG A 3 -12.54 4.93 -7.42
N PRO A 4 -12.25 3.65 -7.48
CA PRO A 4 -12.64 2.75 -6.41
C PRO A 4 -11.84 3.11 -5.15
N THR A 5 -12.53 3.29 -4.05
CA THR A 5 -11.90 3.40 -2.73
C THR A 5 -12.05 2.06 -2.03
N CYS A 6 -10.95 1.53 -1.49
CA CYS A 6 -10.98 0.31 -0.69
C CYS A 6 -11.89 0.45 0.55
N VAL A 7 -12.29 -0.69 1.10
CA VAL A 7 -13.01 -0.75 2.38
C VAL A 7 -12.30 0.11 3.43
N GLY A 8 -13.05 0.96 4.11
CA GLY A 8 -12.52 1.80 5.19
C GLY A 8 -12.08 3.21 4.79
N TRP A 9 -12.24 3.65 3.52
CA TRP A 9 -11.81 4.97 3.07
C TRP A 9 -12.97 5.91 2.73
N ALA A 10 -12.84 7.13 3.21
CA ALA A 10 -13.54 8.40 2.94
C ALA A 10 -15.06 8.38 2.75
N SER A 11 -15.65 7.64 1.84
CA SER A 11 -17.09 7.70 1.56
C SER A 11 -17.81 6.35 1.65
N ARG A 12 -17.10 5.30 2.05
CA ARG A 12 -17.66 3.96 2.23
C ARG A 12 -17.99 3.67 3.69
N ARG A 13 -18.86 2.68 3.92
CA ARG A 13 -19.10 2.15 5.25
C ARG A 13 -17.80 1.55 5.79
N ASN A 14 -17.53 1.78 7.07
CA ASN A 14 -16.43 1.17 7.80
C ASN A 14 -16.95 -0.11 8.46
N PRO A 15 -16.90 -1.29 7.83
CA PRO A 15 -17.39 -2.52 8.39
C PRO A 15 -16.58 -2.93 9.62
N ASP A 16 -17.07 -3.91 10.38
CA ASP A 16 -16.38 -4.42 11.57
C ASP A 16 -15.27 -5.44 11.24
N GLY A 17 -15.10 -5.82 9.97
CA GLY A 17 -14.09 -6.79 9.51
C GLY A 17 -13.84 -6.73 8.00
N GLY A 18 -13.02 -7.66 7.49
CA GLY A 18 -12.66 -7.73 6.06
C GLY A 18 -11.51 -6.80 5.68
N TYR A 19 -10.68 -6.42 6.64
CA TYR A 19 -9.52 -5.55 6.41
C TYR A 19 -8.25 -6.30 6.01
N ASP A 20 -8.28 -7.63 5.98
CA ASP A 20 -7.21 -8.42 5.37
C ASP A 20 -7.17 -8.21 3.85
N LYS A 21 -5.99 -8.33 3.28
CA LYS A 21 -5.74 -7.94 1.89
C LYS A 21 -6.37 -8.89 0.88
N LYS A 22 -6.69 -10.11 1.29
CA LYS A 22 -7.39 -11.08 0.45
C LYS A 22 -8.87 -10.69 0.26
N ASN A 23 -9.55 -10.23 1.32
CA ASN A 23 -10.89 -9.68 1.21
C ASN A 23 -10.91 -8.38 0.37
N GLN A 24 -9.93 -7.49 0.57
CA GLN A 24 -9.83 -6.28 -0.25
C GLN A 24 -9.50 -6.59 -1.72
N ALA A 25 -8.75 -7.64 -2.00
CA ALA A 25 -8.51 -8.11 -3.36
C ALA A 25 -9.81 -8.59 -4.02
N ALA A 26 -10.68 -9.26 -3.29
CA ALA A 26 -12.01 -9.65 -3.80
C ALA A 26 -12.89 -8.42 -4.10
N ASP A 27 -12.81 -7.35 -3.29
CA ASP A 27 -13.47 -6.07 -3.59
C ASP A 27 -12.96 -5.46 -4.90
N VAL A 28 -11.64 -5.47 -5.14
CA VAL A 28 -11.03 -4.98 -6.38
C VAL A 28 -11.51 -5.82 -7.58
N ALA A 29 -11.50 -7.14 -7.45
CA ALA A 29 -12.00 -8.04 -8.49
C ALA A 29 -13.48 -7.75 -8.82
N GLY A 30 -14.34 -7.57 -7.80
CA GLY A 30 -15.73 -7.22 -7.98
C GLY A 30 -15.96 -5.87 -8.70
N VAL A 31 -15.08 -4.89 -8.45
CA VAL A 31 -15.10 -3.61 -9.20
C VAL A 31 -14.72 -3.82 -10.66
N LEU A 32 -13.69 -4.60 -10.95
CA LEU A 32 -13.28 -4.91 -12.33
C LEU A 32 -14.40 -5.65 -13.07
N ASP A 33 -15.05 -6.61 -12.42
CA ASP A 33 -16.19 -7.35 -12.99
C ASP A 33 -17.38 -6.43 -13.30
N ALA A 34 -17.73 -5.55 -12.35
CA ALA A 34 -18.81 -4.58 -12.55
C ALA A 34 -18.55 -3.58 -13.69
N LEU A 35 -17.27 -3.32 -14.00
CA LEU A 35 -16.84 -2.47 -15.11
C LEU A 35 -16.63 -3.24 -16.42
N GLY A 36 -16.78 -4.57 -16.42
CA GLY A 36 -16.49 -5.42 -17.59
C GLY A 36 -15.01 -5.46 -17.96
N VAL A 37 -14.11 -5.15 -17.01
CA VAL A 37 -12.66 -5.14 -17.22
C VAL A 37 -12.10 -6.52 -16.91
N ARG A 38 -11.66 -7.24 -17.94
CA ARG A 38 -11.11 -8.59 -17.79
C ARG A 38 -9.69 -8.59 -17.26
N THR A 39 -8.84 -7.68 -17.75
CA THR A 39 -7.43 -7.55 -17.33
C THR A 39 -7.10 -6.09 -17.07
N ALA A 40 -6.24 -5.83 -16.09
CA ALA A 40 -5.79 -4.48 -15.74
C ALA A 40 -4.29 -4.45 -15.44
N ASP A 41 -3.68 -3.30 -15.65
CA ASP A 41 -2.40 -2.97 -15.03
C ASP A 41 -2.68 -2.38 -13.65
N LEU A 42 -1.90 -2.78 -12.64
CA LEU A 42 -2.03 -2.27 -11.26
C LEU A 42 -0.89 -1.30 -10.95
N VAL A 43 -1.23 -0.16 -10.37
CA VAL A 43 -0.27 0.77 -9.76
C VAL A 43 -0.66 0.92 -8.29
N THR A 44 0.24 0.53 -7.41
CA THR A 44 -0.06 0.35 -5.99
C THR A 44 1.02 0.96 -5.12
N HIS A 45 0.62 1.63 -4.04
CA HIS A 45 1.51 2.26 -3.07
C HIS A 45 1.08 1.88 -1.65
N ASP A 46 2.05 1.71 -0.76
CA ASP A 46 1.85 1.39 0.67
C ASP A 46 0.98 0.12 0.84
N ILE A 47 -0.05 0.14 1.67
CA ILE A 47 -1.00 -0.98 1.84
C ILE A 47 -1.56 -1.46 0.49
N GLY A 48 -1.65 -0.56 -0.49
CA GLY A 48 -2.04 -0.91 -1.85
C GLY A 48 -1.15 -1.98 -2.51
N ILE A 49 0.16 -2.05 -2.20
CA ILE A 49 1.04 -3.15 -2.66
C ILE A 49 0.53 -4.49 -2.16
N MET A 50 0.16 -4.54 -0.89
CA MET A 50 -0.28 -5.76 -0.23
C MET A 50 -1.60 -6.27 -0.85
N VAL A 51 -2.52 -5.34 -1.14
CA VAL A 51 -3.75 -5.65 -1.88
C VAL A 51 -3.45 -6.06 -3.32
N GLY A 52 -2.55 -5.34 -4.00
CA GLY A 52 -2.12 -5.63 -5.37
C GLY A 52 -1.50 -7.03 -5.51
N TYR A 53 -0.66 -7.44 -4.56
CA TYR A 53 -0.14 -8.80 -4.52
C TYR A 53 -1.26 -9.83 -4.34
N ALA A 54 -2.18 -9.61 -3.41
CA ALA A 54 -3.30 -10.50 -3.19
C ALA A 54 -4.20 -10.64 -4.43
N VAL A 55 -4.48 -9.53 -5.15
CA VAL A 55 -5.21 -9.57 -6.45
C VAL A 55 -4.45 -10.41 -7.45
N ALA A 56 -3.17 -10.09 -7.68
CA ALA A 56 -2.36 -10.73 -8.70
C ALA A 56 -2.09 -12.22 -8.42
N ALA A 57 -1.95 -12.60 -7.15
CA ALA A 57 -1.66 -13.98 -6.77
C ALA A 57 -2.92 -14.87 -6.71
N THR A 58 -4.09 -14.26 -6.46
CA THR A 58 -5.37 -14.98 -6.42
C THR A 58 -5.95 -15.21 -7.82
N ASP A 59 -5.84 -14.22 -8.72
CA ASP A 59 -6.30 -14.30 -10.10
C ASP A 59 -5.18 -13.84 -11.05
N ARG A 60 -4.29 -14.78 -11.38
CA ARG A 60 -3.03 -14.55 -12.10
C ARG A 60 -3.22 -14.01 -13.52
N GLU A 61 -4.36 -14.27 -14.14
CA GLU A 61 -4.68 -13.80 -15.47
C GLU A 61 -5.29 -12.39 -15.48
N ARG A 62 -5.69 -11.90 -14.31
CA ARG A 62 -6.35 -10.62 -14.14
C ARG A 62 -5.39 -9.42 -14.24
N VAL A 63 -4.12 -9.61 -13.89
CA VAL A 63 -3.12 -8.55 -13.82
C VAL A 63 -2.10 -8.70 -14.94
N SER A 64 -2.04 -7.71 -15.84
CA SER A 64 -1.10 -7.72 -16.96
C SER A 64 0.28 -7.20 -16.58
N ARG A 65 0.34 -6.19 -15.73
CA ARG A 65 1.56 -5.58 -15.15
C ARG A 65 1.26 -5.08 -13.74
N TRP A 66 2.28 -5.06 -12.94
CA TRP A 66 2.16 -4.54 -11.58
C TRP A 66 3.27 -3.54 -11.27
N VAL A 67 2.90 -2.37 -10.75
CA VAL A 67 3.80 -1.37 -10.19
C VAL A 67 3.62 -1.37 -8.67
N ALA A 68 4.68 -1.74 -7.95
CA ALA A 68 4.74 -1.90 -6.50
C ALA A 68 5.60 -0.77 -5.90
N ILE A 69 4.99 0.14 -5.11
CA ILE A 69 5.63 1.37 -4.65
C ILE A 69 5.73 1.43 -3.12
N ASP A 70 6.94 1.34 -2.60
CA ASP A 70 7.40 1.73 -1.25
C ASP A 70 6.67 1.13 -0.05
N ALA A 71 6.36 -0.18 -0.08
CA ALA A 71 6.00 -0.93 1.11
C ALA A 71 6.36 -2.42 0.99
N PRO A 72 6.72 -3.08 2.10
CA PRO A 72 6.98 -4.51 2.11
C PRO A 72 5.69 -5.33 2.06
N LEU A 73 5.83 -6.65 1.88
CA LEU A 73 4.71 -7.60 1.95
C LEU A 73 4.73 -8.35 3.28
N PRO A 74 3.61 -8.38 4.04
CA PRO A 74 3.53 -9.14 5.27
C PRO A 74 3.96 -10.60 5.09
N GLY A 75 4.89 -11.05 5.93
CA GLY A 75 5.38 -12.43 5.95
C GLY A 75 6.30 -12.83 4.79
N ILE A 76 6.72 -11.91 3.94
CA ILE A 76 7.61 -12.13 2.78
C ILE A 76 8.93 -11.38 2.98
N GLY A 77 10.04 -12.02 2.57
CA GLY A 77 11.38 -11.43 2.70
C GLY A 77 11.75 -11.13 4.15
N PRO A 78 12.37 -9.98 4.44
CA PRO A 78 12.83 -9.63 5.78
C PRO A 78 11.73 -9.06 6.69
N TRP A 79 10.48 -9.54 6.55
CA TRP A 79 9.30 -9.02 7.25
C TRP A 79 9.49 -8.96 8.78
N ASP A 80 10.05 -10.02 9.38
CA ASP A 80 10.24 -10.08 10.83
C ASP A 80 11.23 -9.02 11.33
N GLN A 81 12.24 -8.68 10.53
CA GLN A 81 13.19 -7.61 10.83
C GLN A 81 12.51 -6.24 10.72
N ILE A 82 11.69 -6.04 9.69
CA ILE A 82 10.93 -4.79 9.49
C ILE A 82 9.98 -4.54 10.66
N THR A 83 9.27 -5.58 11.11
CA THR A 83 8.30 -5.43 12.21
C THR A 83 8.96 -5.19 13.57
N GLN A 84 10.24 -5.51 13.71
CA GLN A 84 11.03 -5.22 14.91
C GLN A 84 11.63 -3.80 14.90
N ASP A 85 11.61 -3.11 13.77
CA ASP A 85 12.09 -1.73 13.71
C ASP A 85 11.17 -0.81 14.53
N PRO A 86 11.71 -0.05 15.51
CA PRO A 86 10.90 0.84 16.33
C PRO A 86 10.10 1.89 15.53
N THR A 87 10.51 2.24 14.33
CA THR A 87 9.79 3.18 13.46
C THR A 87 8.48 2.58 12.94
N MET A 88 8.35 1.24 12.94
CA MET A 88 7.15 0.51 12.50
C MET A 88 6.17 0.20 13.64
N TRP A 89 6.28 0.89 14.78
CA TRP A 89 5.38 0.69 15.95
C TRP A 89 3.88 0.75 15.58
N HIS A 90 3.52 1.50 14.56
CA HIS A 90 2.14 1.65 14.10
C HIS A 90 1.54 0.37 13.52
N PHE A 91 2.34 -0.62 13.15
CA PHE A 91 1.86 -1.93 12.71
C PHE A 91 1.11 -2.69 13.81
N GLY A 92 1.45 -2.42 15.08
CA GLY A 92 0.74 -2.96 16.24
C GLY A 92 -0.17 -1.96 16.95
N PHE A 93 -0.31 -0.73 16.43
CA PHE A 93 -1.07 0.33 17.08
C PHE A 93 -2.53 0.30 16.64
N GLY A 94 -3.42 -0.21 17.50
CA GLY A 94 -4.85 -0.28 17.18
C GLY A 94 -5.69 -0.78 18.35
N GLY A 95 -7.00 -0.94 18.11
CA GLY A 95 -7.96 -1.33 19.11
C GLY A 95 -8.65 -0.13 19.77
N GLN A 96 -9.67 -0.42 20.59
CA GLN A 96 -10.60 0.58 21.12
C GLN A 96 -9.90 1.69 21.93
N ASP A 97 -8.90 1.37 22.74
CA ASP A 97 -8.22 2.37 23.55
C ASP A 97 -7.32 3.28 22.71
N MET A 98 -6.73 2.73 21.62
CA MET A 98 -5.96 3.54 20.67
C MET A 98 -6.86 4.49 19.87
N GLU A 99 -8.06 4.04 19.50
CA GLU A 99 -9.08 4.92 18.91
C GLU A 99 -9.44 6.07 19.85
N ARG A 100 -9.65 5.79 21.14
CA ARG A 100 -9.93 6.81 22.16
C ARG A 100 -8.74 7.75 22.35
N LEU A 101 -7.51 7.25 22.31
CA LEU A 101 -6.31 8.05 22.45
C LEU A 101 -6.16 9.07 21.33
N VAL A 102 -6.48 8.68 20.08
CA VAL A 102 -6.38 9.57 18.91
C VAL A 102 -7.63 10.39 18.64
N ALA A 103 -8.74 10.10 19.34
CA ALA A 103 -9.97 10.87 19.21
C ALA A 103 -9.68 12.36 19.44
N ALA A 104 -10.15 13.22 18.53
CA ALA A 104 -9.86 14.66 18.48
C ALA A 104 -8.37 15.03 18.32
N ARG A 105 -7.48 14.05 18.08
CA ARG A 105 -6.04 14.26 17.89
C ARG A 105 -5.53 13.62 16.59
N VAL A 106 -6.42 13.31 15.66
CA VAL A 106 -6.12 12.66 14.37
C VAL A 106 -5.00 13.38 13.64
N ARG A 107 -5.02 14.72 13.62
CA ARG A 107 -3.99 15.52 12.99
C ARG A 107 -2.60 15.25 13.60
N ILE A 108 -2.49 15.19 14.91
CA ILE A 108 -1.22 14.93 15.61
C ILE A 108 -0.70 13.53 15.24
N TYR A 109 -1.60 12.53 15.21
CA TYR A 109 -1.26 11.18 14.82
C TYR A 109 -0.74 11.10 13.37
N LEU A 110 -1.40 11.78 12.43
CA LEU A 110 -1.01 11.77 11.03
C LEU A 110 0.26 12.61 10.76
N ASP A 111 0.44 13.73 11.47
CA ASP A 111 1.64 14.56 11.34
C ASP A 111 2.93 13.76 11.55
N ARG A 112 2.90 12.78 12.44
CA ARG A 112 4.04 11.89 12.68
C ARG A 112 4.49 11.20 11.40
N PHE A 113 3.57 10.64 10.61
CA PHE A 113 3.90 9.93 9.38
C PHE A 113 4.50 10.89 8.33
N TRP A 114 3.92 12.07 8.18
CA TRP A 114 4.44 13.07 7.24
C TRP A 114 5.80 13.63 7.68
N ASN A 115 6.02 13.76 8.98
CA ASN A 115 7.28 14.29 9.51
C ASN A 115 8.42 13.25 9.50
N GLU A 116 8.12 11.98 9.75
CA GLU A 116 9.14 10.95 9.91
C GLU A 116 9.41 10.16 8.63
N LEU A 117 8.41 9.99 7.77
CA LEU A 117 8.53 9.19 6.56
C LEU A 117 8.75 10.01 5.28
N SER A 118 8.74 11.33 5.35
CA SER A 118 9.15 12.19 4.23
C SER A 118 10.64 12.44 4.25
N ARG A 119 11.23 12.58 3.07
CA ARG A 119 12.57 13.14 2.92
C ARG A 119 12.63 14.62 3.31
N ASP A 120 11.62 15.37 2.87
CA ASP A 120 11.38 16.76 3.27
C ASP A 120 9.91 16.95 3.66
N PRO A 121 9.60 17.00 4.98
CA PRO A 121 8.23 17.20 5.46
C PRO A 121 7.53 18.46 4.98
N LYS A 122 8.29 19.46 4.49
CA LYS A 122 7.72 20.71 3.97
C LYS A 122 7.03 20.52 2.61
N ARG A 123 7.31 19.45 1.88
CA ARG A 123 6.61 19.09 0.65
C ARG A 123 5.14 18.70 0.91
N PHE A 124 4.83 18.33 2.15
CA PHE A 124 3.47 18.19 2.66
C PHE A 124 2.99 19.50 3.27
N ASP A 125 2.37 20.34 2.46
CA ASP A 125 1.84 21.62 2.90
C ASP A 125 0.64 21.47 3.86
N GLU A 126 0.30 22.58 4.52
CA GLU A 126 -0.77 22.60 5.53
C GLU A 126 -2.14 22.24 4.94
N ALA A 127 -2.42 22.62 3.69
CA ALA A 127 -3.69 22.32 3.05
C ALA A 127 -3.88 20.80 2.82
N LYS A 128 -2.82 20.11 2.38
CA LYS A 128 -2.81 18.65 2.24
C LYS A 128 -3.00 17.98 3.61
N ARG A 129 -2.25 18.41 4.62
CA ARG A 129 -2.33 17.86 5.98
C ARG A 129 -3.74 18.02 6.57
N GLN A 130 -4.37 19.18 6.40
CA GLN A 130 -5.74 19.41 6.83
C GLN A 130 -6.75 18.55 6.08
N HIS A 131 -6.56 18.41 4.76
CA HIS A 131 -7.43 17.57 3.93
C HIS A 131 -7.45 16.12 4.42
N TYR A 132 -6.29 15.50 4.56
CA TYR A 132 -6.20 14.13 5.04
C TYR A 132 -6.68 13.97 6.48
N ALA A 133 -6.33 14.90 7.38
CA ALA A 133 -6.80 14.85 8.75
C ALA A 133 -8.34 14.92 8.84
N ALA A 134 -8.98 15.73 7.99
CA ALA A 134 -10.44 15.80 7.92
C ALA A 134 -11.08 14.47 7.44
N LEU A 135 -10.45 13.78 6.49
CA LEU A 135 -10.92 12.47 6.03
C LEU A 135 -10.82 11.42 7.15
N TYR A 136 -9.69 11.35 7.83
CA TYR A 136 -9.49 10.39 8.92
C TYR A 136 -10.23 10.74 10.22
N ALA A 137 -10.68 12.00 10.38
CA ALA A 137 -11.56 12.39 11.48
C ALA A 137 -13.02 11.96 11.30
N GLN A 138 -13.39 11.40 10.15
CA GLN A 138 -14.74 10.86 9.93
C GLN A 138 -15.02 9.69 10.88
N PRO A 139 -16.28 9.50 11.33
CA PRO A 139 -16.63 8.39 12.21
C PRO A 139 -16.17 7.03 11.70
N GLY A 140 -15.41 6.30 12.50
CA GLY A 140 -14.90 4.97 12.17
C GLY A 140 -13.67 4.94 11.24
N ALA A 141 -13.24 6.07 10.67
CA ALA A 141 -12.10 6.09 9.73
C ALA A 141 -10.78 5.67 10.40
N MET A 142 -10.50 6.16 11.62
CA MET A 142 -9.31 5.73 12.37
C MET A 142 -9.38 4.25 12.76
N ARG A 143 -10.55 3.75 13.18
CA ARG A 143 -10.75 2.31 13.43
C ARG A 143 -10.43 1.49 12.20
N ALA A 144 -10.95 1.88 11.05
CA ALA A 144 -10.68 1.23 9.77
C ALA A 144 -9.19 1.27 9.40
N GLY A 145 -8.54 2.42 9.58
CA GLY A 145 -7.09 2.56 9.37
C GLY A 145 -6.27 1.63 10.24
N PHE A 146 -6.58 1.55 11.54
CA PHE A 146 -5.90 0.62 12.46
C PHE A 146 -6.14 -0.84 12.10
N ALA A 147 -7.35 -1.18 11.69
CA ALA A 147 -7.71 -2.54 11.30
C ALA A 147 -6.91 -3.04 10.09
N GLN A 148 -6.43 -2.15 9.21
CA GLN A 148 -5.52 -2.49 8.11
C GLN A 148 -4.20 -3.08 8.63
N PHE A 149 -3.61 -2.45 9.64
CA PHE A 149 -2.35 -2.90 10.23
C PHE A 149 -2.55 -4.16 11.09
N LEU A 150 -3.62 -4.22 11.88
CA LEU A 150 -3.92 -5.38 12.73
C LEU A 150 -4.19 -6.65 11.91
N ALA A 151 -4.53 -6.54 10.63
CA ALA A 151 -4.70 -7.67 9.72
C ALA A 151 -3.36 -8.27 9.23
N PHE A 152 -2.22 -7.63 9.44
CA PHE A 152 -0.93 -8.08 8.90
C PHE A 152 -0.52 -9.50 9.29
N SER A 153 -0.93 -9.96 10.46
CA SER A 153 -0.66 -11.35 10.88
C SER A 153 -1.41 -12.36 9.99
N GLN A 154 -2.68 -12.07 9.66
CA GLN A 154 -3.47 -12.86 8.73
C GLN A 154 -2.90 -12.73 7.31
N ASP A 155 -2.60 -11.51 6.87
CA ASP A 155 -2.03 -11.24 5.55
C ASP A 155 -0.71 -12.00 5.35
N ALA A 156 0.14 -12.10 6.40
CA ALA A 156 1.37 -12.85 6.35
C ALA A 156 1.14 -14.36 6.13
N ALA A 157 0.12 -14.94 6.74
CA ALA A 157 -0.26 -16.33 6.53
C ALA A 157 -0.80 -16.54 5.10
N ASP A 158 -1.68 -15.65 4.64
CA ASP A 158 -2.26 -15.69 3.31
C ASP A 158 -1.21 -15.51 2.22
N ASN A 159 -0.28 -14.56 2.38
CA ASN A 159 0.80 -14.32 1.42
C ASN A 159 1.72 -15.53 1.27
N ARG A 160 2.08 -16.20 2.38
CA ARG A 160 2.86 -17.45 2.31
C ARG A 160 2.10 -18.57 1.58
N ALA A 161 0.80 -18.68 1.82
CA ALA A 161 -0.04 -19.68 1.13
C ALA A 161 -0.18 -19.38 -0.37
N LEU A 162 -0.28 -18.11 -0.76
CA LEU A 162 -0.30 -17.68 -2.16
C LEU A 162 1.05 -17.92 -2.85
N LEU A 163 2.15 -17.58 -2.17
CA LEU A 163 3.50 -17.83 -2.70
C LEU A 163 3.79 -19.33 -2.89
N ALA A 164 3.27 -20.20 -2.04
CA ALA A 164 3.41 -21.65 -2.19
C ALA A 164 2.80 -22.19 -3.50
N GLN A 165 1.92 -21.42 -4.15
CA GLN A 165 1.36 -21.72 -5.47
C GLN A 165 2.28 -21.29 -6.63
N GLY A 166 3.44 -20.72 -6.33
CA GLY A 166 4.44 -20.22 -7.27
C GLY A 166 4.47 -18.70 -7.37
N LYS A 167 5.55 -18.18 -7.95
CA LYS A 167 5.74 -16.75 -8.18
C LYS A 167 4.86 -16.20 -9.30
N LEU A 168 4.65 -14.90 -9.28
CA LEU A 168 3.98 -14.16 -10.33
C LEU A 168 4.85 -14.11 -11.60
N GLN A 169 4.21 -14.23 -12.77
CA GLN A 169 4.89 -14.34 -14.08
C GLN A 169 4.68 -13.11 -14.98
N MET A 170 3.87 -12.13 -14.56
CA MET A 170 3.78 -10.88 -15.29
C MET A 170 4.92 -9.93 -14.93
N PRO A 171 5.25 -8.94 -15.80
CA PRO A 171 6.23 -7.92 -15.48
C PRO A 171 5.84 -7.08 -14.26
N VAL A 172 6.80 -6.85 -13.38
CA VAL A 172 6.64 -6.00 -12.19
C VAL A 172 7.70 -4.93 -12.16
N LEU A 173 7.29 -3.67 -11.92
CA LEU A 173 8.18 -2.59 -11.55
C LEU A 173 8.06 -2.38 -10.03
N ALA A 174 9.18 -2.49 -9.33
CA ALA A 174 9.25 -2.33 -7.88
C ALA A 174 10.17 -1.16 -7.54
N PHE A 175 9.69 -0.14 -6.83
CA PHE A 175 10.54 0.97 -6.43
C PHE A 175 10.08 1.62 -5.13
N GLY A 176 11.01 2.37 -4.51
CA GLY A 176 10.77 3.10 -3.28
C GLY A 176 11.56 4.40 -3.22
N GLY A 177 11.27 5.22 -2.22
CA GLY A 177 12.03 6.43 -1.92
C GLY A 177 13.38 6.10 -1.29
N GLU A 178 14.42 6.86 -1.66
CA GLU A 178 15.78 6.69 -1.13
C GLU A 178 15.85 6.72 0.40
N ALA A 179 15.00 7.53 1.02
CA ALA A 179 15.01 7.75 2.48
C ALA A 179 14.10 6.78 3.25
N THR A 180 13.42 5.83 2.58
CA THR A 180 12.53 4.86 3.20
C THR A 180 12.89 3.42 2.78
N PHE A 181 11.99 2.72 2.13
CA PHE A 181 12.24 1.32 1.77
C PHE A 181 13.16 1.16 0.55
N GLY A 182 13.37 2.22 -0.28
CA GLY A 182 14.38 2.26 -1.33
C GLY A 182 14.53 0.95 -2.10
N PRO A 183 15.77 0.41 -2.18
CA PRO A 183 16.07 -0.82 -2.91
C PRO A 183 15.46 -2.08 -2.28
N LEU A 184 15.07 -2.06 -1.00
CA LEU A 184 14.46 -3.21 -0.31
C LEU A 184 13.18 -3.68 -1.00
N ILE A 185 12.42 -2.77 -1.63
CA ILE A 185 11.19 -3.14 -2.34
C ILE A 185 11.49 -4.12 -3.47
N GLY A 186 12.53 -3.88 -4.26
CA GLY A 186 12.97 -4.82 -5.30
C GLY A 186 13.30 -6.19 -4.74
N GLU A 187 13.99 -6.27 -3.61
CA GLU A 187 14.33 -7.53 -2.93
C GLU A 187 13.07 -8.30 -2.49
N VAL A 188 12.15 -7.62 -1.84
CA VAL A 188 10.87 -8.21 -1.38
C VAL A 188 10.04 -8.72 -2.56
N ILE A 189 9.91 -7.93 -3.62
CA ILE A 189 9.09 -8.31 -4.78
C ILE A 189 9.72 -9.47 -5.56
N ARG A 190 11.05 -9.58 -5.62
CA ARG A 190 11.73 -10.77 -6.20
C ARG A 190 11.45 -12.06 -5.43
N CYS A 191 11.03 -12.00 -4.18
CA CYS A 191 10.57 -13.17 -3.47
C CYS A 191 9.27 -13.75 -4.08
N VAL A 192 8.41 -12.90 -4.66
CA VAL A 192 7.06 -13.24 -5.10
C VAL A 192 6.83 -13.13 -6.61
N ALA A 193 7.78 -12.60 -7.39
CA ALA A 193 7.68 -12.44 -8.84
C ALA A 193 9.02 -12.78 -9.51
N ASP A 194 8.97 -13.30 -10.76
CA ASP A 194 10.17 -13.68 -11.51
C ASP A 194 10.72 -12.57 -12.41
N TYR A 195 9.86 -11.70 -12.92
CA TYR A 195 10.24 -10.61 -13.83
C TYR A 195 10.11 -9.26 -13.15
N VAL A 196 11.14 -8.86 -12.39
CA VAL A 196 11.15 -7.64 -11.58
C VAL A 196 12.22 -6.67 -12.07
N GLU A 197 11.76 -5.51 -12.52
CA GLU A 197 12.59 -4.31 -12.65
C GLU A 197 12.49 -3.51 -11.35
N ASP A 198 13.59 -2.95 -10.89
CA ASP A 198 13.59 -2.12 -9.70
C ASP A 198 14.25 -0.77 -9.93
N ALA A 199 13.84 0.20 -9.13
CA ALA A 199 14.38 1.55 -9.12
C ALA A 199 14.34 2.14 -7.71
N VAL A 200 15.04 3.24 -7.53
CA VAL A 200 14.98 4.08 -6.32
C VAL A 200 14.76 5.51 -6.77
N ILE A 201 13.79 6.19 -6.16
CA ILE A 201 13.56 7.62 -6.41
C ILE A 201 14.46 8.43 -5.48
N PRO A 202 15.42 9.19 -6.01
CA PRO A 202 16.33 9.99 -5.20
C PRO A 202 15.62 11.18 -4.55
N ASP A 203 16.17 11.67 -3.44
CA ASP A 203 15.63 12.80 -2.67
C ASP A 203 14.13 12.66 -2.37
N CYS A 204 13.73 11.45 -1.95
CA CYS A 204 12.34 11.06 -1.75
C CYS A 204 12.20 10.14 -0.54
N GLY A 205 11.13 10.32 0.22
CA GLY A 205 10.69 9.43 1.28
C GLY A 205 9.52 8.53 0.81
N HIS A 206 8.66 8.18 1.75
CA HIS A 206 7.53 7.28 1.51
C HIS A 206 6.43 7.89 0.62
N TRP A 207 6.26 9.21 0.68
CA TRP A 207 5.17 9.90 -0.02
C TRP A 207 5.56 10.25 -1.46
N ILE A 208 5.94 9.24 -2.22
CA ILE A 208 6.62 9.34 -3.52
C ILE A 208 5.87 10.23 -4.50
N THR A 209 4.55 10.06 -4.59
CA THR A 209 3.68 10.86 -5.48
C THR A 209 3.56 12.33 -5.06
N GLU A 210 3.85 12.64 -3.81
CA GLU A 210 3.79 13.99 -3.26
C GLU A 210 5.18 14.66 -3.27
N GLU A 211 6.22 13.88 -3.04
CA GLU A 211 7.58 14.39 -2.95
C GLU A 211 8.27 14.49 -4.30
N GLN A 212 8.06 13.50 -5.18
CA GLN A 212 8.67 13.43 -6.51
C GLN A 212 7.64 13.05 -7.60
N PRO A 213 6.57 13.86 -7.81
CA PRO A 213 5.46 13.51 -8.67
C PRO A 213 5.85 13.28 -10.12
N GLN A 214 6.78 14.09 -10.67
CA GLN A 214 7.18 13.98 -12.07
C GLN A 214 8.01 12.72 -12.30
N ALA A 215 9.06 12.50 -11.49
CA ALA A 215 9.91 11.31 -11.61
C ALA A 215 9.11 10.02 -11.45
N THR A 216 8.16 10.01 -10.49
CA THR A 216 7.25 8.89 -10.27
C THR A 216 6.36 8.63 -11.50
N THR A 217 5.75 9.69 -12.03
CA THR A 217 4.87 9.58 -13.19
C THR A 217 5.63 9.09 -14.42
N ASP A 218 6.79 9.63 -14.69
CA ASP A 218 7.60 9.26 -15.84
C ASP A 218 8.01 7.78 -15.77
N LEU A 219 8.51 7.33 -14.61
CA LEU A 219 8.90 5.94 -14.40
C LEU A 219 7.73 4.96 -14.58
N VAL A 220 6.58 5.27 -13.99
CA VAL A 220 5.38 4.44 -14.10
C VAL A 220 4.86 4.40 -15.53
N VAL A 221 4.76 5.55 -16.20
CA VAL A 221 4.25 5.65 -17.57
C VAL A 221 5.18 4.95 -18.55
N ASP A 222 6.49 5.10 -18.41
CA ASP A 222 7.48 4.42 -19.26
C ASP A 222 7.39 2.90 -19.12
N PHE A 223 7.24 2.38 -17.90
CA PHE A 223 7.04 0.96 -17.68
C PHE A 223 5.74 0.45 -18.32
N LEU A 224 4.62 1.16 -18.11
CA LEU A 224 3.31 0.74 -18.62
C LEU A 224 3.16 0.85 -20.14
N ARG A 225 3.95 1.70 -20.81
CA ARG A 225 3.92 1.90 -22.28
C ARG A 225 4.77 0.91 -23.06
N ARG A 226 5.66 0.18 -22.42
CA ARG A 226 6.50 -0.81 -23.13
C ARG A 226 5.62 -1.89 -23.78
N ALA A 227 5.96 -2.28 -24.98
CA ALA A 227 5.26 -3.34 -25.69
C ALA A 227 5.29 -4.64 -24.85
N ARG A 228 4.20 -5.40 -24.95
CA ARG A 228 4.08 -6.73 -24.33
C ARG A 228 4.94 -7.73 -25.09
#